data_f228acc6b171f073411c8cd8cde139d3
#
_entry.id   f228acc6b171f073411c8cd8cde139d3
#
_cell.length_a   1.000
_cell.length_b   1.000
_cell.length_c   1.000
_cell.angle_alpha   90.00
_cell.angle_beta   90.00
_cell.angle_gamma   90.00
#
_symmetry.space_group_name_H-M   'P 1'
#
loop_
_entity.id
_entity.type
_entity.pdbx_description
1 polymer ?
#
loop_
_entity_poly.entity_id
_entity_poly.type
_entity_poly.pdbx_seq_one_letter_code
_entity_poly.pdbx_strand_id
1 'polypeptide(L)'
;WLLVFKVFGIMRVSGNSMRPGCHSGDIVFFLRILPDGVDYGDVVILKDISGEYLIKRIEGLPGDVIEVDREGHLTRNGEKVQETDVVYGMSEAEDSVDYPYTVPEGSYFFLGDNRPVSMDSRALGAADRSEIKGRVTGVVSFGK
;
A
#
# COMPACT_ATOMS: atom_id res chain seq x y z
N TRP A 1 -21.90 -14.93 -14.22
CA TRP A 1 -21.93 -13.56 -13.67
C TRP A 1 -21.44 -13.52 -12.20
N LEU A 2 -22.00 -14.35 -11.30
CA LEU A 2 -21.61 -14.40 -9.89
C LEU A 2 -20.13 -14.74 -9.67
N LEU A 3 -19.53 -15.58 -10.53
CA LEU A 3 -18.13 -15.99 -10.44
C LEU A 3 -17.18 -14.81 -10.73
N VAL A 4 -17.54 -13.95 -11.69
CA VAL A 4 -16.72 -12.78 -12.07
C VAL A 4 -16.58 -11.82 -10.89
N PHE A 5 -17.65 -11.52 -10.17
CA PHE A 5 -17.61 -10.63 -9.00
C PHE A 5 -16.87 -11.23 -7.79
N LYS A 6 -16.69 -12.54 -7.73
CA LYS A 6 -15.86 -13.18 -6.71
C LYS A 6 -14.37 -13.02 -7.00
N VAL A 7 -14.00 -12.94 -8.27
CA VAL A 7 -12.60 -12.84 -8.72
C VAL A 7 -12.18 -11.40 -8.88
N PHE A 8 -13.04 -10.55 -9.46
CA PHE A 8 -12.75 -9.15 -9.75
C PHE A 8 -13.51 -8.22 -8.80
N GLY A 9 -12.90 -7.10 -8.49
CA GLY A 9 -13.52 -6.01 -7.75
C GLY A 9 -13.28 -4.68 -8.44
N ILE A 10 -14.19 -3.74 -8.13
CA ILE A 10 -14.13 -2.36 -8.59
C ILE A 10 -14.31 -1.47 -7.37
N MET A 11 -13.51 -0.42 -7.27
CA MET A 11 -13.61 0.53 -6.17
C MET A 11 -13.30 1.95 -6.67
N ARG A 12 -13.99 2.93 -6.10
CA ARG A 12 -13.66 4.34 -6.30
C ARG A 12 -12.63 4.78 -5.26
N VAL A 13 -11.58 5.46 -5.73
CA VAL A 13 -10.53 6.00 -4.87
C VAL A 13 -11.05 7.17 -4.05
N SER A 14 -10.76 7.15 -2.76
CA SER A 14 -10.95 8.28 -1.86
C SER A 14 -9.59 8.70 -1.28
N GLY A 15 -9.31 10.01 -1.31
CA GLY A 15 -8.05 10.54 -0.82
C GLY A 15 -6.93 10.57 -1.87
N ASN A 16 -5.77 11.01 -1.43
CA ASN A 16 -4.64 11.34 -2.30
C ASN A 16 -3.35 10.60 -1.96
N SER A 17 -3.42 9.56 -1.13
CA SER A 17 -2.24 8.84 -0.62
C SER A 17 -1.43 8.12 -1.69
N MET A 18 -2.01 7.88 -2.86
CA MET A 18 -1.39 7.18 -3.98
C MET A 18 -1.08 8.08 -5.19
N ARG A 19 -1.09 9.40 -5.00
CA ARG A 19 -0.59 10.32 -6.03
C ARG A 19 0.90 10.07 -6.28
N PRO A 20 1.39 10.25 -7.52
CA PRO A 20 0.70 10.76 -8.71
C PRO A 20 -0.07 9.69 -9.49
N GLY A 21 0.12 8.40 -9.21
CA GLY A 21 -0.44 7.30 -10.01
C GLY A 21 -1.96 7.12 -9.88
N CYS A 22 -2.55 7.59 -8.77
CA CYS A 22 -3.96 7.43 -8.49
C CYS A 22 -4.49 8.66 -7.75
N HIS A 23 -5.63 9.18 -8.19
CA HIS A 23 -6.25 10.40 -7.65
C HIS A 23 -7.61 10.10 -7.04
N SER A 24 -8.03 10.94 -6.11
CA SER A 24 -9.38 10.87 -5.56
C SER A 24 -10.42 10.98 -6.68
N GLY A 25 -11.37 10.05 -6.69
CA GLY A 25 -12.39 9.94 -7.74
C GLY A 25 -12.10 8.94 -8.85
N ASP A 26 -10.86 8.49 -8.98
CA ASP A 26 -10.48 7.44 -9.94
C ASP A 26 -11.18 6.13 -9.61
N ILE A 27 -11.35 5.29 -10.63
CA ILE A 27 -11.87 3.93 -10.48
C ILE A 27 -10.71 2.94 -10.61
N VAL A 28 -10.57 2.08 -9.62
CA VAL A 28 -9.58 0.99 -9.65
C VAL A 28 -10.27 -0.36 -9.84
N PHE A 29 -9.64 -1.20 -10.63
CA PHE A 29 -9.99 -2.61 -10.83
C PHE A 29 -8.98 -3.46 -10.11
N PHE A 30 -9.42 -4.48 -9.40
CA PHE A 30 -8.54 -5.35 -8.64
C PHE A 30 -8.97 -6.82 -8.67
N LEU A 31 -7.98 -7.71 -8.55
CA LEU A 31 -8.18 -9.15 -8.37
C LEU A 31 -8.29 -9.47 -6.87
N ARG A 32 -9.34 -10.21 -6.51
CA ARG A 32 -9.58 -10.68 -5.12
C ARG A 32 -8.83 -11.96 -4.80
N ILE A 33 -8.55 -12.77 -5.81
CA ILE A 33 -7.83 -14.04 -5.68
C ILE A 33 -6.39 -13.79 -6.10
N LEU A 34 -5.46 -14.11 -5.22
CA LEU A 34 -4.02 -13.89 -5.41
C LEU A 34 -3.30 -15.24 -5.25
N PRO A 35 -3.36 -16.12 -6.27
CA PRO A 35 -2.76 -17.45 -6.19
C PRO A 35 -1.25 -17.43 -6.00
N ASP A 36 -0.57 -16.42 -6.59
CA ASP A 36 0.88 -16.25 -6.51
C ASP A 36 1.30 -15.37 -5.32
N GLY A 37 0.34 -15.00 -4.46
CA GLY A 37 0.59 -14.13 -3.33
C GLY A 37 0.75 -12.67 -3.71
N VAL A 38 1.57 -11.96 -2.92
CA VAL A 38 1.83 -10.52 -3.02
C VAL A 38 3.33 -10.31 -3.12
N ASP A 39 3.76 -9.39 -3.95
CA ASP A 39 5.15 -9.06 -4.19
C ASP A 39 5.43 -7.55 -4.04
N TYR A 40 6.72 -7.20 -4.02
CA TYR A 40 7.17 -5.80 -4.01
C TYR A 40 6.56 -5.00 -5.14
N GLY A 41 6.11 -3.80 -4.82
CA GLY A 41 5.53 -2.88 -5.77
C GLY A 41 4.06 -3.14 -6.12
N ASP A 42 3.48 -4.25 -5.69
CA ASP A 42 2.06 -4.50 -5.88
C ASP A 42 1.22 -3.42 -5.18
N VAL A 43 0.30 -2.82 -5.90
CA VAL A 43 -0.71 -1.94 -5.32
C VAL A 43 -1.89 -2.80 -4.89
N VAL A 44 -2.22 -2.72 -3.62
CA VAL A 44 -3.22 -3.59 -3.00
C VAL A 44 -4.36 -2.81 -2.37
N ILE A 45 -5.49 -3.47 -2.25
CA ILE A 45 -6.62 -3.04 -1.44
C ILE A 45 -6.48 -3.70 -0.07
N LEU A 46 -6.39 -2.87 0.96
CA LEU A 46 -6.33 -3.30 2.35
C LEU A 46 -7.64 -2.95 3.05
N LYS A 47 -8.05 -3.76 4.00
CA LYS A 47 -9.12 -3.44 4.93
C LYS A 47 -8.52 -3.35 6.32
N ASP A 48 -8.49 -2.16 6.89
CA ASP A 48 -7.93 -1.93 8.20
C ASP A 48 -8.84 -2.45 9.34
N ILE A 49 -8.36 -2.34 10.56
CA ILE A 49 -9.09 -2.79 11.75
C ILE A 49 -10.40 -2.01 11.99
N SER A 50 -10.48 -0.77 11.50
CA SER A 50 -11.71 0.04 11.56
C SER A 50 -12.74 -0.39 10.52
N GLY A 51 -12.34 -1.21 9.55
CA GLY A 51 -13.15 -1.64 8.42
C GLY A 51 -13.05 -0.70 7.21
N GLU A 52 -12.18 0.30 7.26
CA GLU A 52 -11.91 1.16 6.12
C GLU A 52 -11.04 0.47 5.08
N TYR A 53 -11.30 0.77 3.81
CA TYR A 53 -10.50 0.29 2.70
C TYR A 53 -9.42 1.31 2.33
N LEU A 54 -8.18 0.83 2.25
CA LEU A 54 -7.01 1.60 1.88
C LEU A 54 -6.44 1.07 0.56
N ILE A 55 -5.90 1.95 -0.25
CA ILE A 55 -5.09 1.58 -1.43
C ILE A 55 -3.66 1.96 -1.11
N LYS A 56 -2.76 0.99 -1.15
CA LYS A 56 -1.34 1.17 -0.78
C LYS A 56 -0.46 0.26 -1.63
N ARG A 57 0.84 0.56 -1.60
CA ARG A 57 1.87 -0.24 -2.27
C ARG A 57 2.60 -1.13 -1.28
N ILE A 58 2.82 -2.39 -1.64
CA ILE A 58 3.63 -3.32 -0.86
C ILE A 58 5.11 -3.01 -1.05
N GLU A 59 5.78 -2.72 0.06
CA GLU A 59 7.19 -2.35 0.08
C GLU A 59 8.05 -3.25 0.98
N GLY A 60 7.43 -4.10 1.77
CA GLY A 60 8.12 -5.09 2.58
C GLY A 60 7.37 -6.42 2.63
N LEU A 61 8.10 -7.50 2.47
CA LEU A 61 7.63 -8.89 2.59
C LEU A 61 8.01 -9.45 3.97
N PRO A 62 7.40 -10.57 4.41
CA PRO A 62 7.72 -11.20 5.69
C PRO A 62 9.23 -11.41 5.86
N GLY A 63 9.78 -10.98 6.99
CA GLY A 63 11.19 -11.09 7.32
C GLY A 63 12.08 -9.94 6.85
N ASP A 64 11.58 -9.03 6.02
CA ASP A 64 12.33 -7.85 5.62
C ASP A 64 12.58 -6.92 6.79
N VAL A 65 13.74 -6.29 6.78
CA VAL A 65 14.10 -5.22 7.71
C VAL A 65 13.91 -3.87 7.02
N ILE A 66 13.00 -3.09 7.53
CA ILE A 66 12.54 -1.84 6.94
C ILE A 66 13.01 -0.65 7.78
N GLU A 67 13.45 0.39 7.10
CA GLU A 67 13.65 1.72 7.65
C GLU A 67 13.06 2.74 6.70
N VAL A 68 12.34 3.71 7.24
CA VAL A 68 11.82 4.84 6.48
C VAL A 68 12.29 6.12 7.17
N ASP A 69 12.93 7.01 6.43
CA ASP A 69 13.37 8.27 6.98
C ASP A 69 12.23 9.30 7.11
N ARG A 70 12.53 10.45 7.71
CA ARG A 70 11.53 11.50 7.95
C ARG A 70 10.90 12.08 6.68
N GLU A 71 11.59 11.95 5.54
CA GLU A 71 11.09 12.40 4.24
C GLU A 71 10.38 11.29 3.47
N GLY A 72 10.34 10.08 4.03
CA GLY A 72 9.64 8.94 3.45
C GLY A 72 10.49 8.08 2.50
N HIS A 73 11.81 8.23 2.48
CA HIS A 73 12.69 7.36 1.71
C HIS A 73 12.82 6.00 2.38
N LEU A 74 12.72 4.96 1.57
CA LEU A 74 12.72 3.57 2.00
C LEU A 74 14.11 2.95 1.90
N THR A 75 14.53 2.31 2.98
CA THR A 75 15.66 1.37 3.03
C THR A 75 15.10 0.00 3.38
N ARG A 76 15.46 -1.01 2.60
CA ARG A 76 15.05 -2.40 2.80
C ARG A 76 16.25 -3.32 2.83
N ASN A 77 16.38 -4.08 3.92
CA ASN A 77 17.52 -4.99 4.15
C ASN A 77 18.89 -4.29 4.00
N GLY A 78 19.00 -3.05 4.49
CA GLY A 78 20.22 -2.25 4.46
C GLY A 78 20.49 -1.53 3.14
N GLU A 79 19.64 -1.69 2.12
CA GLU A 79 19.82 -1.05 0.82
C GLU A 79 18.71 -0.03 0.53
N LYS A 80 19.12 1.13 0.03
CA LYS A 80 18.17 2.17 -0.44
C LYS A 80 17.38 1.66 -1.62
N VAL A 81 16.05 1.70 -1.52
CA VAL A 81 15.16 1.28 -2.61
C VAL A 81 15.05 2.42 -3.63
N GLN A 82 15.26 2.10 -4.90
CA GLN A 82 15.00 3.02 -6.01
C GLN A 82 13.52 3.01 -6.31
N GLU A 83 12.85 4.10 -5.99
CA GLU A 83 11.41 4.25 -6.19
C GLU A 83 11.12 5.23 -7.32
N THR A 84 10.10 4.94 -8.11
CA THR A 84 9.58 5.81 -9.16
C THR A 84 8.18 6.28 -8.80
N ASP A 85 7.82 7.48 -9.24
CA ASP A 85 6.48 8.06 -9.04
C ASP A 85 6.06 8.15 -7.56
N VAL A 86 7.01 8.47 -6.69
CA VAL A 86 6.80 8.70 -5.26
C VAL A 86 7.00 10.18 -4.94
N VAL A 87 6.08 10.74 -4.18
CA VAL A 87 6.20 12.08 -3.62
C VAL A 87 6.77 11.96 -2.21
N TYR A 88 7.97 12.49 -2.02
CA TYR A 88 8.64 12.53 -0.73
C TYR A 88 8.30 13.81 0.04
N GLY A 89 8.40 13.75 1.34
CA GLY A 89 8.20 14.86 2.24
C GLY A 89 7.87 14.38 3.65
N MET A 90 7.93 15.28 4.61
CA MET A 90 7.62 14.97 6.00
C MET A 90 6.17 14.52 6.13
N SER A 91 5.96 13.42 6.85
CA SER A 91 4.64 12.87 7.10
C SER A 91 3.84 13.79 8.02
N GLU A 92 2.55 13.94 7.72
CA GLU A 92 1.58 14.58 8.62
C GLU A 92 1.24 13.68 9.82
N ALA A 93 1.38 12.35 9.67
CA ALA A 93 1.19 11.39 10.73
C ALA A 93 2.53 11.05 11.39
N GLU A 94 2.51 10.88 12.71
CA GLU A 94 3.68 10.39 13.44
C GLU A 94 3.86 8.88 13.22
N ASP A 95 5.12 8.45 13.09
CA ASP A 95 5.46 7.05 13.03
C ASP A 95 5.21 6.41 14.41
N SER A 96 4.55 5.27 14.44
CA SER A 96 4.32 4.48 15.65
C SER A 96 5.22 3.25 15.73
N VAL A 97 5.87 2.88 14.64
CA VAL A 97 6.79 1.75 14.60
C VAL A 97 8.21 2.20 14.92
N ASP A 98 8.96 1.32 15.56
CA ASP A 98 10.39 1.53 15.81
C ASP A 98 11.21 0.97 14.64
N TYR A 99 12.23 1.72 14.22
CA TYR A 99 13.18 1.28 13.19
C TYR A 99 14.52 0.82 13.81
N PRO A 100 15.17 -0.19 13.25
CA PRO A 100 14.73 -0.99 12.11
C PRO A 100 13.50 -1.86 12.44
N TYR A 101 12.56 -1.92 11.53
CA TYR A 101 11.31 -2.66 11.66
C TYR A 101 11.41 -3.98 10.90
N THR A 102 11.31 -5.11 11.59
CA THR A 102 11.24 -6.43 10.94
C THR A 102 9.79 -6.79 10.66
N VAL A 103 9.47 -7.01 9.38
CA VAL A 103 8.12 -7.39 8.97
C VAL A 103 7.80 -8.79 9.51
N PRO A 104 6.74 -8.95 10.32
CA PRO A 104 6.37 -10.24 10.89
C PRO A 104 6.01 -11.28 9.82
N GLU A 105 6.14 -12.56 10.16
CA GLU A 105 5.64 -13.65 9.34
C GLU A 105 4.15 -13.47 9.04
N GLY A 106 3.77 -13.76 7.79
CA GLY A 106 2.38 -13.60 7.33
C GLY A 106 1.90 -12.17 7.17
N SER A 107 2.82 -11.20 7.33
CA SER A 107 2.50 -9.77 7.24
C SER A 107 3.29 -9.07 6.15
N TYR A 108 2.81 -7.88 5.77
CA TYR A 108 3.37 -7.07 4.69
C TYR A 108 3.45 -5.61 5.12
N PHE A 109 4.57 -4.96 4.81
CA PHE A 109 4.77 -3.54 5.03
C PHE A 109 4.30 -2.76 3.80
N PHE A 110 3.45 -1.78 4.01
CA PHE A 110 2.82 -1.02 2.93
C PHE A 110 3.03 0.48 3.11
N LEU A 111 3.23 1.17 2.00
CA LEU A 111 3.37 2.63 1.95
C LEU A 111 2.43 3.23 0.91
N GLY A 112 2.02 4.47 1.16
CA GLY A 112 1.42 5.29 0.11
C GLY A 112 2.49 5.96 -0.73
N ASP A 113 2.24 6.14 -2.01
CA ASP A 113 3.17 6.80 -2.93
C ASP A 113 3.30 8.31 -2.63
N ASN A 114 2.28 8.92 -2.04
CA ASN A 114 2.31 10.29 -1.56
C ASN A 114 2.66 10.30 -0.05
N ARG A 115 3.96 10.22 0.26
CA ARG A 115 4.48 10.02 1.61
C ARG A 115 3.98 11.03 2.64
N PRO A 116 3.90 12.35 2.33
CA PRO A 116 3.46 13.34 3.32
C PRO A 116 2.06 13.10 3.87
N VAL A 117 1.13 12.67 3.04
CA VAL A 117 -0.31 12.57 3.39
C VAL A 117 -0.80 11.14 3.56
N SER A 118 0.09 10.15 3.50
CA SER A 118 -0.31 8.73 3.60
C SER A 118 -0.35 8.25 5.03
N MET A 119 -1.48 7.68 5.42
CA MET A 119 -1.61 6.83 6.60
C MET A 119 -1.29 5.39 6.18
N ASP A 120 -0.15 4.87 6.60
CA ASP A 120 0.37 3.57 6.16
C ASP A 120 1.14 2.84 7.28
N SER A 121 1.95 1.85 6.93
CA SER A 121 2.65 1.00 7.91
C SER A 121 3.57 1.77 8.86
N ARG A 122 4.01 2.96 8.52
CA ARG A 122 4.78 3.82 9.44
C ARG A 122 4.00 4.11 10.72
N ALA A 123 2.71 4.34 10.59
CA ALA A 123 1.81 4.62 11.71
C ALA A 123 0.99 3.40 12.16
N LEU A 124 0.70 2.46 11.26
CA LEU A 124 -0.21 1.35 11.52
C LEU A 124 0.49 0.01 11.78
N GLY A 125 1.80 -0.08 11.47
CA GLY A 125 2.50 -1.36 11.42
C GLY A 125 2.18 -2.16 10.16
N ALA A 126 2.79 -3.34 10.02
CA ALA A 126 2.55 -4.23 8.90
C ALA A 126 1.12 -4.80 8.93
N ALA A 127 0.55 -5.02 7.76
CA ALA A 127 -0.77 -5.64 7.61
C ALA A 127 -0.64 -7.16 7.56
N ASP A 128 -1.54 -7.87 8.23
CA ASP A 128 -1.68 -9.31 8.08
C ASP A 128 -2.19 -9.65 6.67
N ARG A 129 -1.78 -10.81 6.17
CA ARG A 129 -2.22 -11.29 4.85
C ARG A 129 -3.75 -11.28 4.66
N SER A 130 -4.50 -11.54 5.73
CA SER A 130 -5.97 -11.54 5.71
C SER A 130 -6.58 -10.17 5.49
N GLU A 131 -5.84 -9.09 5.77
CA GLU A 131 -6.28 -7.72 5.55
C GLU A 131 -6.16 -7.30 4.08
N ILE A 132 -5.36 -8.02 3.28
CA ILE A 132 -5.20 -7.77 1.84
C ILE A 132 -6.39 -8.36 1.10
N LYS A 133 -7.23 -7.53 0.52
CA LYS A 133 -8.48 -7.91 -0.14
C LYS A 133 -8.36 -8.04 -1.65
N GLY A 134 -7.28 -7.55 -2.22
CA GLY A 134 -7.02 -7.68 -3.65
C GLY A 134 -5.80 -6.90 -4.12
N ARG A 135 -5.37 -7.20 -5.33
CA ARG A 135 -4.30 -6.51 -6.04
C ARG A 135 -4.88 -5.70 -7.19
N VAL A 136 -4.53 -4.42 -7.23
CA VAL A 136 -4.96 -3.51 -8.30
C VAL A 136 -4.34 -3.94 -9.63
N THR A 137 -5.17 -4.03 -10.66
CA THR A 137 -4.78 -4.42 -12.01
C THR A 137 -4.94 -3.29 -13.03
N GLY A 138 -5.71 -2.26 -12.68
CA GLY A 138 -5.91 -1.12 -13.56
C GLY A 138 -6.54 0.06 -12.83
N VAL A 139 -6.27 1.26 -13.35
CA VAL A 139 -6.82 2.52 -12.87
C VAL A 139 -7.43 3.26 -14.06
N VAL A 140 -8.62 3.78 -13.88
CA VAL A 140 -9.27 4.67 -14.85
C VAL A 140 -9.50 6.03 -14.18
N SER A 141 -8.88 7.05 -14.73
CA SER A 141 -8.99 8.43 -14.28
C SER A 141 -10.03 9.17 -15.11
N PHE A 142 -10.97 9.81 -14.47
CA PHE A 142 -12.02 10.61 -15.10
C PHE A 142 -11.67 12.10 -14.96
N GLY A 143 -10.89 12.56 -15.90
CA GLY A 143 -10.65 13.99 -16.12
C GLY A 143 -9.78 14.68 -15.06
N LYS A 144 -9.00 15.57 -15.55
CA LYS A 144 -8.33 16.61 -14.75
C LYS A 144 -9.23 17.82 -14.66
#